data_ead07e5c6b5418286e6aac055d76e202
#
_entry.id   ead07e5c6b5418286e6aac055d76e202
#
_cell.length_a   1.000
_cell.length_b   1.000
_cell.length_c   1.000
_cell.angle_alpha   90.00
_cell.angle_beta   90.00
_cell.angle_gamma   90.00
#
_symmetry.space_group_name_H-M   'P 1'
#
loop_
_entity.id
_entity.type
_entity.pdbx_description
1 polymer ?
#
loop_
_entity_poly.entity_id
_entity_poly.type
_entity_poly.pdbx_seq_one_letter_code
_entity_poly.pdbx_strand_id
1 'polypeptide(L)'
;MSVEKLIVDHMETWTSALQTRSTAGRGSSGKIDLYGIKKLRELILELAVRGKLVPQDPNDEPASDLLKRIAAEKAELVKQGKIKKQKPLPEISEEEKPFELPEGWEWVHLPDIYCSISESSRKIKSS
;
A
#
# COMPACT_ATOMS: atom_id res chain seq x y z
N MET A 1 -4.06 -23.97 4.98
CA MET A 1 -5.34 -23.38 4.55
C MET A 1 -5.06 -22.03 3.94
N SER A 2 -5.54 -21.76 2.74
CA SER A 2 -5.38 -20.44 2.14
C SER A 2 -6.25 -19.37 2.84
N VAL A 3 -5.81 -18.12 2.81
CA VAL A 3 -6.60 -17.00 3.37
C VAL A 3 -7.95 -16.88 2.67
N GLU A 4 -7.98 -17.06 1.34
CA GLU A 4 -9.21 -17.07 0.56
C GLU A 4 -10.21 -18.11 1.09
N LYS A 5 -9.75 -19.35 1.31
CA LYS A 5 -10.59 -20.42 1.85
C LYS A 5 -11.11 -20.07 3.25
N LEU A 6 -10.27 -19.50 4.11
CA LEU A 6 -10.69 -19.06 5.44
C LEU A 6 -11.81 -18.01 5.37
N ILE A 7 -11.70 -17.05 4.47
CA ILE A 7 -12.72 -16.01 4.27
C ILE A 7 -14.03 -16.62 3.76
N VAL A 8 -13.94 -17.46 2.73
CA VAL A 8 -15.12 -18.07 2.08
C VAL A 8 -15.85 -19.03 3.02
N ASP A 9 -15.11 -19.90 3.73
CA ASP A 9 -15.70 -20.89 4.64
C ASP A 9 -16.44 -20.23 5.82
N HIS A 10 -16.08 -18.99 6.17
CA HIS A 10 -16.72 -18.22 7.25
C HIS A 10 -17.58 -17.06 6.77
N MET A 11 -17.93 -17.04 5.49
CA MET A 11 -18.71 -15.93 4.90
C MET A 11 -20.02 -15.68 5.63
N GLU A 12 -20.72 -16.73 6.03
CA GLU A 12 -21.96 -16.62 6.80
C GLU A 12 -21.75 -15.91 8.13
N THR A 13 -20.66 -16.23 8.83
CA THR A 13 -20.29 -15.57 10.09
C THR A 13 -20.03 -14.07 9.88
N TRP A 14 -19.25 -13.72 8.85
CA TRP A 14 -18.96 -12.32 8.54
C TRP A 14 -20.22 -11.52 8.18
N THR A 15 -21.15 -12.11 7.43
CA THR A 15 -22.35 -11.42 6.95
C THR A 15 -23.46 -11.34 7.99
N SER A 16 -23.53 -12.31 8.93
CA SER A 16 -24.55 -12.35 9.98
C SER A 16 -24.19 -11.60 11.26
N ALA A 17 -22.91 -11.27 11.48
CA ALA A 17 -22.48 -10.56 12.67
C ALA A 17 -22.91 -9.09 12.64
N LEU A 18 -24.01 -8.80 13.31
CA LEU A 18 -24.61 -7.47 13.38
C LEU A 18 -24.40 -6.88 14.77
N GLN A 19 -24.18 -5.59 14.83
CA GLN A 19 -24.11 -4.85 16.07
C GLN A 19 -25.20 -3.78 16.08
N THR A 20 -26.06 -3.80 17.10
CA THR A 20 -27.09 -2.80 17.30
C THR A 20 -26.53 -1.68 18.17
N ARG A 21 -26.47 -0.46 17.66
CA ARG A 21 -26.16 0.71 18.46
C ARG A 21 -27.44 1.29 19.03
N SER A 22 -27.55 1.33 20.36
CA SER A 22 -28.57 2.11 21.03
C SER A 22 -28.22 3.59 20.91
N THR A 23 -29.03 4.34 20.20
CA THR A 23 -28.97 5.80 20.25
C THR A 23 -29.89 6.25 21.39
N ALA A 24 -29.33 6.74 22.47
CA ALA A 24 -30.08 7.35 23.55
C ALA A 24 -30.73 8.66 23.05
N GLY A 25 -31.98 8.58 22.61
CA GLY A 25 -32.76 9.74 22.13
C GLY A 25 -34.19 9.35 21.75
N ARG A 26 -35.14 10.24 22.00
CA ARG A 26 -36.56 10.04 21.66
C ARG A 26 -36.73 9.66 20.19
N GLY A 27 -37.26 8.47 19.92
CA GLY A 27 -37.75 8.07 18.61
C GLY A 27 -36.75 7.43 17.69
N SER A 28 -35.66 6.80 18.17
CA SER A 28 -34.71 6.13 17.33
C SER A 28 -35.01 4.65 17.17
N SER A 29 -35.33 4.24 15.96
CA SER A 29 -35.05 2.88 15.50
C SER A 29 -33.56 2.61 15.60
N GLY A 30 -33.15 1.59 16.37
CA GLY A 30 -31.74 1.23 16.54
C GLY A 30 -31.05 1.08 15.17
N LYS A 31 -29.98 1.83 14.96
CA LYS A 31 -29.20 1.71 13.73
C LYS A 31 -28.45 0.39 13.73
N ILE A 32 -28.76 -0.49 12.79
CA ILE A 32 -28.05 -1.75 12.61
C ILE A 32 -26.68 -1.44 11.97
N ASP A 33 -25.63 -1.90 12.62
CA ASP A 33 -24.26 -1.80 12.09
C ASP A 33 -23.82 -3.16 11.54
N LEU A 34 -23.32 -3.16 10.31
CA LEU A 34 -22.78 -4.34 9.65
C LEU A 34 -21.37 -4.65 10.17
N TYR A 35 -21.29 -5.00 11.43
CA TYR A 35 -20.03 -5.19 12.15
C TYR A 35 -19.11 -6.23 11.49
N GLY A 36 -19.66 -7.39 11.13
CA GLY A 36 -18.89 -8.47 10.52
C GLY A 36 -18.29 -8.06 9.18
N ILE A 37 -19.05 -7.36 8.34
CA ILE A 37 -18.57 -6.87 7.04
C ILE A 37 -17.47 -5.84 7.21
N LYS A 38 -17.58 -4.93 8.19
CA LYS A 38 -16.52 -3.97 8.50
C LYS A 38 -15.24 -4.66 8.91
N LYS A 39 -15.33 -5.65 9.81
CA LYS A 39 -14.18 -6.43 10.26
C LYS A 39 -13.55 -7.25 9.16
N LEU A 40 -14.34 -7.81 8.25
CA LEU A 40 -13.84 -8.51 7.08
C LEU A 40 -13.05 -7.55 6.16
N ARG A 41 -13.55 -6.35 5.90
CA ARG A 41 -12.82 -5.34 5.12
C ARG A 41 -11.50 -4.94 5.77
N GLU A 42 -11.50 -4.69 7.07
CA GLU A 42 -10.30 -4.37 7.83
C GLU A 42 -9.26 -5.50 7.71
N LEU A 43 -9.70 -6.75 7.87
CA LEU A 43 -8.84 -7.92 7.73
C LEU A 43 -8.25 -8.05 6.32
N ILE A 44 -9.07 -7.91 5.28
CA ILE A 44 -8.63 -7.99 3.87
C ILE A 44 -7.58 -6.91 3.60
N LEU A 45 -7.83 -5.66 4.02
CA LEU A 45 -6.89 -4.56 3.82
C LEU A 45 -5.58 -4.79 4.58
N GLU A 46 -5.65 -5.25 5.82
CA GLU A 46 -4.46 -5.55 6.61
C GLU A 46 -3.61 -6.65 5.98
N LEU A 47 -4.25 -7.73 5.53
CA LEU A 47 -3.56 -8.83 4.85
C LEU A 47 -2.96 -8.38 3.52
N ALA A 48 -3.67 -7.54 2.76
CA ALA A 48 -3.18 -6.99 1.50
C ALA A 48 -1.93 -6.12 1.71
N VAL A 49 -1.97 -5.19 2.67
CA VAL A 49 -0.83 -4.32 3.00
C VAL A 49 0.39 -5.12 3.43
N ARG A 50 0.19 -6.19 4.17
CA ARG A 50 1.29 -7.09 4.62
C ARG A 50 1.74 -8.11 3.56
N GLY A 51 1.13 -8.11 2.38
CA GLY A 51 1.43 -9.08 1.32
C GLY A 51 1.01 -10.52 1.64
N LYS A 52 0.05 -10.70 2.55
CA LYS A 52 -0.43 -12.03 3.01
C LYS A 52 -1.79 -12.42 2.44
N LEU A 53 -2.42 -11.54 1.68
CA LEU A 53 -3.75 -11.81 1.11
C LEU A 53 -3.70 -12.88 0.02
N VAL A 54 -2.70 -12.80 -0.85
CA VAL A 54 -2.46 -13.75 -1.93
C VAL A 54 -1.06 -14.34 -1.80
N PRO A 55 -0.86 -15.60 -2.25
CA PRO A 55 0.47 -16.20 -2.29
C PRO A 55 1.41 -15.37 -3.18
N GLN A 56 2.67 -15.25 -2.80
CA GLN A 56 3.70 -14.65 -3.64
C GLN A 56 4.02 -15.58 -4.80
N ASP A 57 4.17 -15.04 -6.01
CA ASP A 57 4.64 -15.81 -7.16
C ASP A 57 6.19 -15.84 -7.14
N PRO A 58 6.83 -17.03 -7.04
CA PRO A 58 8.28 -17.12 -7.04
C PRO A 58 8.93 -16.69 -8.37
N ASN A 59 8.13 -16.54 -9.45
CA ASN A 59 8.61 -16.06 -10.74
C ASN A 59 8.55 -14.54 -10.88
N ASP A 60 7.92 -13.84 -9.93
CA ASP A 60 7.89 -12.38 -9.92
C ASP A 60 9.29 -11.82 -9.70
N GLU A 61 9.59 -10.72 -10.38
CA GLU A 61 10.86 -10.01 -10.20
C GLU A 61 10.98 -9.50 -8.76
N PRO A 62 12.07 -9.82 -8.04
CA PRO A 62 12.30 -9.28 -6.71
C PRO A 62 12.39 -7.74 -6.73
N ALA A 63 11.83 -7.09 -5.72
CA ALA A 63 11.87 -5.64 -5.61
C ALA A 63 13.30 -5.09 -5.60
N SER A 64 14.26 -5.84 -5.05
CA SER A 64 15.67 -5.47 -5.07
C SER A 64 16.24 -5.27 -6.49
N ASP A 65 15.84 -6.08 -7.44
CA ASP A 65 16.29 -5.97 -8.84
C ASP A 65 15.59 -4.81 -9.55
N LEU A 66 14.30 -4.63 -9.32
CA LEU A 66 13.56 -3.47 -9.81
C LEU A 66 14.16 -2.15 -9.28
N LEU A 67 14.51 -2.10 -8.01
CA LEU A 67 15.12 -0.91 -7.39
C LEU A 67 16.49 -0.58 -8.00
N LYS A 68 17.30 -1.58 -8.32
CA LYS A 68 18.57 -1.38 -9.04
C LYS A 68 18.36 -0.76 -10.42
N ARG A 69 17.35 -1.23 -11.17
CA ARG A 69 16.99 -0.63 -12.46
C ARG A 69 16.53 0.81 -12.32
N ILE A 70 15.64 1.09 -11.36
CA ILE A 70 15.16 2.46 -11.08
C ILE A 70 16.33 3.38 -10.73
N ALA A 71 17.25 2.92 -9.88
CA ALA A 71 18.43 3.70 -9.51
C ALA A 71 19.33 4.01 -10.73
N ALA A 72 19.51 3.04 -11.62
CA ALA A 72 20.28 3.24 -12.85
C ALA A 72 19.61 4.23 -13.81
N GLU A 73 18.31 4.12 -14.01
CA GLU A 73 17.54 5.07 -14.83
C GLU A 73 17.57 6.49 -14.26
N LYS A 74 17.43 6.63 -12.95
CA LYS A 74 17.55 7.93 -12.27
C LYS A 74 18.94 8.54 -12.46
N ALA A 75 19.99 7.74 -12.31
CA ALA A 75 21.37 8.21 -12.53
C ALA A 75 21.57 8.71 -13.97
N GLU A 76 20.99 8.03 -14.94
CA GLU A 76 21.05 8.45 -16.35
C GLU A 76 20.26 9.75 -16.57
N LEU A 77 19.07 9.88 -16.00
CA LEU A 77 18.28 11.12 -16.09
C LEU A 77 18.97 12.31 -15.42
N VAL A 78 19.71 12.10 -14.35
CA VAL A 78 20.54 13.13 -13.71
C VAL A 78 21.67 13.55 -14.65
N LYS A 79 22.38 12.60 -15.29
CA LYS A 79 23.44 12.90 -16.27
C LYS A 79 22.91 13.69 -17.48
N GLN A 80 21.71 13.38 -17.93
CA GLN A 80 21.04 14.10 -19.01
C GLN A 80 20.47 15.46 -18.59
N GLY A 81 20.55 15.82 -17.33
CA GLY A 81 20.02 17.08 -16.79
C GLY A 81 18.50 17.17 -16.74
N LYS A 82 17.79 16.04 -16.90
CA LYS A 82 16.32 16.00 -16.89
C LYS A 82 15.76 16.08 -15.47
N ILE A 83 16.49 15.56 -14.48
CA ILE A 83 16.13 15.61 -13.06
C ILE A 83 17.32 16.08 -12.24
N LYS A 84 17.04 16.66 -11.08
CA LYS A 84 18.08 17.09 -10.13
C LYS A 84 18.56 15.88 -9.32
N LYS A 85 19.85 15.85 -9.00
CA LYS A 85 20.40 14.86 -8.07
C LYS A 85 19.76 15.04 -6.69
N GLN A 86 19.17 13.98 -6.18
CA GLN A 86 18.62 13.95 -4.84
C GLN A 86 19.71 13.70 -3.80
N LYS A 87 19.52 14.24 -2.60
CA LYS A 87 20.39 13.90 -1.47
C LYS A 87 20.12 12.43 -1.07
N PRO A 88 21.16 11.67 -0.71
CA PRO A 88 20.97 10.33 -0.20
C PRO A 88 20.17 10.40 1.10
N LEU A 89 19.20 9.49 1.24
CA LEU A 89 18.40 9.34 2.44
C LEU A 89 19.08 8.34 3.39
N PRO A 90 18.87 8.46 4.70
CA PRO A 90 19.36 7.48 5.65
C PRO A 90 18.74 6.10 5.41
N GLU A 91 19.43 5.06 5.81
CA GLU A 91 18.86 3.71 5.77
C GLU A 91 17.63 3.61 6.67
N ILE A 92 16.64 2.82 6.23
CA ILE A 92 15.43 2.57 7.01
C ILE A 92 15.79 1.68 8.19
N SER A 93 15.60 2.17 9.41
CA SER A 93 15.87 1.43 10.63
C SER A 93 14.82 0.34 10.87
N GLU A 94 15.16 -0.67 11.68
CA GLU A 94 14.20 -1.72 12.06
C GLU A 94 12.97 -1.16 12.79
N GLU A 95 13.14 -0.07 13.55
CA GLU A 95 12.04 0.59 14.27
C GLU A 95 11.02 1.27 13.35
N GLU A 96 11.46 1.65 12.13
CA GLU A 96 10.59 2.24 11.11
C GLU A 96 9.81 1.21 10.30
N LYS A 97 10.14 -0.07 10.45
CA LYS A 97 9.50 -1.17 9.73
C LYS A 97 8.32 -1.71 10.56
N PRO A 98 7.06 -1.42 10.20
CA PRO A 98 5.90 -1.76 11.01
C PRO A 98 5.56 -3.26 11.01
N PHE A 99 6.10 -4.04 10.07
CA PHE A 99 5.88 -5.49 9.96
C PHE A 99 6.96 -6.15 9.10
N GLU A 100 7.07 -7.46 9.19
CA GLU A 100 7.95 -8.25 8.33
C GLU A 100 7.39 -8.36 6.91
N LEU A 101 8.27 -8.20 5.93
CA LEU A 101 7.91 -8.29 4.52
C LEU A 101 7.90 -9.74 4.03
N PRO A 102 7.01 -10.07 3.07
CA PRO A 102 7.14 -11.29 2.28
C PRO A 102 8.46 -11.32 1.50
N GLU A 103 8.85 -12.53 1.07
CA GLU A 103 10.00 -12.70 0.18
C GLU A 103 9.80 -11.90 -1.13
N GLY A 104 10.86 -11.25 -1.57
CA GLY A 104 10.85 -10.43 -2.78
C GLY A 104 10.36 -8.99 -2.59
N TRP A 105 9.91 -8.61 -1.40
CA TRP A 105 9.51 -7.24 -1.08
C TRP A 105 10.66 -6.48 -0.40
N GLU A 106 10.69 -5.18 -0.57
CA GLU A 106 11.68 -4.29 0.03
C GLU A 106 11.03 -3.03 0.60
N TRP A 107 11.55 -2.57 1.75
CA TRP A 107 11.23 -1.24 2.26
C TRP A 107 12.05 -0.20 1.52
N VAL A 108 11.41 0.85 1.05
CA VAL A 108 12.06 1.96 0.34
C VAL A 108 11.47 3.29 0.78
N HIS A 109 12.25 4.33 0.64
CA HIS A 109 11.71 5.67 0.73
C HIS A 109 11.00 6.05 -0.58
N LEU A 110 9.88 6.73 -0.49
CA LEU A 110 9.14 7.16 -1.68
C LEU A 110 10.01 7.93 -2.69
N PRO A 111 10.92 8.83 -2.29
CA PRO A 111 11.82 9.51 -3.22
C PRO A 111 12.76 8.59 -4.00
N ASP A 112 13.01 7.37 -3.53
CA ASP A 112 13.88 6.42 -4.25
C ASP A 112 13.22 5.89 -5.53
N ILE A 113 11.90 5.77 -5.53
CA ILE A 113 11.11 5.27 -6.66
C ILE A 113 10.39 6.39 -7.44
N TYR A 114 10.38 7.60 -6.92
CA TYR A 114 9.67 8.73 -7.49
C TYR A 114 10.65 9.81 -7.95
N CYS A 115 10.38 10.41 -9.09
CA CYS A 115 11.05 11.64 -9.51
C CYS A 115 10.01 12.67 -9.94
N SER A 116 10.08 13.89 -9.40
CA SER A 116 9.31 14.99 -9.93
C SER A 116 10.03 15.55 -11.17
N ILE A 117 9.42 15.43 -12.31
CA ILE A 117 9.80 16.20 -13.49
C ILE A 117 9.18 17.58 -13.27
N SER A 118 9.97 18.54 -12.81
CA SER A 118 9.52 19.93 -12.86
C SER A 118 9.39 20.28 -14.35
N GLU A 119 8.19 20.39 -14.86
CA GLU A 119 7.96 21.11 -16.10
C GLU A 119 8.47 22.54 -15.87
N SER A 120 9.70 22.80 -16.33
CA SER A 120 10.16 24.16 -16.43
C SER A 120 9.13 24.88 -17.29
N SER A 121 8.43 25.82 -16.66
CA SER A 121 7.41 26.66 -17.24
C SER A 121 7.64 26.88 -18.72
N ARG A 122 6.77 26.33 -19.57
CA ARG A 122 6.61 26.81 -20.93
C ARG A 122 6.28 28.29 -20.80
N LYS A 123 7.29 29.14 -21.03
CA LYS A 123 7.01 30.53 -21.32
C LYS A 123 6.14 30.53 -22.58
N ILE A 124 4.85 30.71 -22.38
CA ILE A 124 3.94 31.04 -23.46
C ILE A 124 4.46 32.39 -23.95
N LYS A 125 5.17 32.35 -25.08
CA LYS A 125 5.42 33.58 -25.83
C LYS A 125 4.06 34.01 -26.34
N SER A 126 3.49 35.00 -25.69
CA SER A 126 2.38 35.78 -26.25
C SER A 126 2.93 36.47 -27.49
N SER A 127 2.39 36.11 -28.63
CA SER A 127 2.56 36.85 -29.90
C SER A 127 1.81 38.13 -29.85
#